data_836651cd106f568f4aad2cb62c760f8f
#
_entry.id   836651cd106f568f4aad2cb62c760f8f
#
_cell.length_a   1.000
_cell.length_b   1.000
_cell.length_c   1.000
_cell.angle_alpha   90.00
_cell.angle_beta   90.00
_cell.angle_gamma   90.00
#
_symmetry.space_group_name_H-M   'P 1'
#
loop_
_entity.id
_entity.type
_entity.pdbx_description
1 polymer ?
#
loop_
_entity_poly.entity_id
_entity_poly.type
_entity_poly.pdbx_seq_one_letter_code
_entity_poly.pdbx_strand_id
1 'polypeptide(L)'
;MARAIIGAGGIVLQNCAARGVETSGGRLSAVVTEKGTIRTKIAVLAGGAWASSFCNNMDVRFPQASVRSSILSVEPGVESLPDALHTTDVSTTRRADGGYTLAISGRARVDVTPQQLRFARYFLPMFARRWRNLAPGGLEGWRSGHEALGRWRLAESTPMERMRILDPAVDESTVSEILRRARNLLPGLAKARIASKWAGYIDSTPDGVPAIGEVTSIPGFILAAGFSGHGFGIGPGAAT
;
A
#
# COMPACT_ATOMS: atom_id res chain seq x y z
N MET A 1 -2.24 -7.33 -16.02
CA MET A 1 -1.12 -6.38 -16.20
C MET A 1 0.19 -7.09 -16.53
N ALA A 2 0.79 -7.95 -15.68
CA ALA A 2 2.10 -8.57 -15.96
C ALA A 2 2.16 -9.29 -17.33
N ARG A 3 1.14 -10.09 -17.70
CA ARG A 3 1.07 -10.73 -19.02
C ARG A 3 1.06 -9.72 -20.19
N ALA A 4 0.40 -8.57 -20.01
CA ALA A 4 0.37 -7.53 -21.04
C ALA A 4 1.75 -6.86 -21.21
N ILE A 5 2.46 -6.61 -20.09
CA ILE A 5 3.83 -6.08 -20.12
C ILE A 5 4.75 -7.04 -20.87
N ILE A 6 4.69 -8.34 -20.54
CA ILE A 6 5.50 -9.37 -21.22
C ILE A 6 5.13 -9.45 -22.72
N GLY A 7 3.82 -9.42 -23.05
CA GLY A 7 3.35 -9.43 -24.45
C GLY A 7 3.80 -8.20 -25.25
N ALA A 8 4.06 -7.08 -24.60
CA ALA A 8 4.61 -5.87 -25.19
C ALA A 8 6.17 -5.85 -25.23
N GLY A 9 6.83 -6.97 -24.91
CA GLY A 9 8.29 -7.09 -24.91
C GLY A 9 8.98 -6.63 -23.63
N GLY A 10 8.20 -6.29 -22.60
CA GLY A 10 8.74 -5.93 -21.28
C GLY A 10 9.20 -7.16 -20.46
N ILE A 11 10.03 -6.94 -19.46
CA ILE A 11 10.54 -7.98 -18.57
C ILE A 11 9.93 -7.82 -17.18
N VAL A 12 9.39 -8.91 -16.63
CA VAL A 12 8.89 -8.97 -15.25
C VAL A 12 9.81 -9.88 -14.44
N LEU A 13 10.53 -9.29 -13.48
CA LEU A 13 11.43 -10.01 -12.58
C LEU A 13 10.72 -10.22 -11.24
N GLN A 14 10.35 -11.46 -10.93
CA GLN A 14 9.85 -11.85 -9.63
C GLN A 14 10.98 -12.24 -8.67
N ASN A 15 10.75 -12.11 -7.37
CA ASN A 15 11.77 -12.38 -6.35
C ASN A 15 13.08 -11.66 -6.67
N CYS A 16 12.97 -10.37 -6.97
CA CYS A 16 14.09 -9.52 -7.36
C CYS A 16 13.92 -8.14 -6.70
N ALA A 17 14.34 -8.04 -5.46
CA ALA A 17 14.24 -6.78 -4.71
C ALA A 17 15.26 -5.77 -5.24
N ALA A 18 14.80 -4.53 -5.41
CA ALA A 18 15.70 -3.40 -5.65
C ALA A 18 16.35 -2.99 -4.33
N ARG A 19 17.67 -2.82 -4.34
CA ARG A 19 18.46 -2.42 -3.17
C ARG A 19 18.72 -0.92 -3.12
N GLY A 20 18.68 -0.26 -4.25
CA GLY A 20 18.90 1.18 -4.39
C GLY A 20 19.30 1.53 -5.81
N VAL A 21 19.82 2.73 -5.99
CA VAL A 21 20.25 3.23 -7.29
C VAL A 21 21.72 3.65 -7.27
N GLU A 22 22.37 3.58 -8.41
CA GLU A 22 23.68 4.19 -8.66
C GLU A 22 23.50 5.47 -9.47
N THR A 23 24.39 6.42 -9.22
CA THR A 23 24.42 7.69 -9.96
C THR A 23 25.79 7.88 -10.62
N SER A 24 25.78 8.54 -11.77
CA SER A 24 26.99 8.97 -12.47
C SER A 24 26.77 10.38 -13.00
N GLY A 25 27.71 11.29 -12.73
CA GLY A 25 27.54 12.70 -13.04
C GLY A 25 26.30 13.34 -12.39
N GLY A 26 25.92 12.89 -11.18
CA GLY A 26 24.76 13.38 -10.44
C GLY A 26 23.40 12.93 -10.98
N ARG A 27 23.35 12.00 -11.92
CA ARG A 27 22.10 11.47 -12.52
C ARG A 27 22.03 9.95 -12.31
N LEU A 28 20.81 9.41 -12.36
CA LEU A 28 20.60 7.97 -12.32
C LEU A 28 21.38 7.27 -13.44
N SER A 29 22.08 6.21 -13.10
CA SER A 29 22.84 5.38 -14.04
C SER A 29 22.47 3.90 -13.98
N ALA A 30 22.01 3.42 -12.83
CA ALA A 30 21.59 2.03 -12.67
C ALA A 30 20.67 1.83 -11.46
N VAL A 31 19.91 0.73 -11.47
CA VAL A 31 19.21 0.16 -10.32
C VAL A 31 19.95 -1.09 -9.87
N VAL A 32 20.36 -1.13 -8.61
CA VAL A 32 21.00 -2.30 -8.00
C VAL A 32 19.92 -3.19 -7.41
N THR A 33 19.94 -4.46 -7.77
CA THR A 33 19.01 -5.47 -7.28
C THR A 33 19.76 -6.61 -6.60
N GLU A 34 19.05 -7.47 -5.89
CA GLU A 34 19.63 -8.69 -5.32
C GLU A 34 20.15 -9.68 -6.37
N LYS A 35 19.73 -9.54 -7.64
CA LYS A 35 20.13 -10.41 -8.76
C LYS A 35 21.16 -9.77 -9.70
N GLY A 36 21.59 -8.55 -9.38
CA GLY A 36 22.55 -7.81 -10.20
C GLY A 36 22.12 -6.37 -10.47
N THR A 37 22.90 -5.68 -11.27
CA THR A 37 22.72 -4.27 -11.59
C THR A 37 22.08 -4.09 -12.97
N ILE A 38 21.00 -3.32 -13.03
CA ILE A 38 20.29 -2.98 -14.26
C ILE A 38 20.66 -1.56 -14.64
N ARG A 39 21.42 -1.38 -15.72
CA ARG A 39 21.80 -0.05 -16.23
C ARG A 39 20.60 0.62 -16.86
N THR A 40 20.25 1.80 -16.39
CA THR A 40 19.14 2.61 -16.91
C THR A 40 19.34 4.08 -16.56
N LYS A 41 18.80 4.96 -17.38
CA LYS A 41 18.80 6.42 -17.13
C LYS A 41 17.48 6.90 -16.47
N ILE A 42 16.46 6.03 -16.43
CA ILE A 42 15.16 6.33 -15.84
C ILE A 42 14.72 5.13 -15.00
N ALA A 43 14.28 5.39 -13.79
CA ALA A 43 13.66 4.39 -12.92
C ALA A 43 12.47 4.99 -12.19
N VAL A 44 11.40 4.22 -12.07
CA VAL A 44 10.18 4.60 -11.33
C VAL A 44 10.08 3.79 -10.06
N LEU A 45 10.04 4.43 -8.91
CA LEU A 45 9.76 3.80 -7.63
C LEU A 45 8.25 3.80 -7.37
N ALA A 46 7.63 2.64 -7.59
CA ALA A 46 6.23 2.36 -7.26
C ALA A 46 6.15 1.35 -6.10
N GLY A 47 6.90 1.60 -5.03
CA GLY A 47 7.16 0.65 -3.94
C GLY A 47 6.08 0.57 -2.86
N GLY A 48 4.95 1.29 -3.00
CA GLY A 48 3.87 1.27 -2.01
C GLY A 48 4.39 1.57 -0.59
N ALA A 49 4.07 0.72 0.37
CA ALA A 49 4.46 0.90 1.78
C ALA A 49 5.98 0.91 2.03
N TRP A 50 6.79 0.40 1.10
CA TRP A 50 8.26 0.44 1.22
C TRP A 50 8.89 1.72 0.65
N ALA A 51 8.13 2.56 -0.06
CA ALA A 51 8.69 3.69 -0.80
C ALA A 51 9.46 4.67 0.09
N SER A 52 8.91 5.01 1.28
CA SER A 52 9.60 5.92 2.21
C SER A 52 10.91 5.36 2.76
N SER A 53 10.95 4.05 3.08
CA SER A 53 12.19 3.37 3.52
C SER A 53 13.23 3.35 2.41
N PHE A 54 12.81 3.05 1.19
CA PHE A 54 13.70 3.07 0.01
C PHE A 54 14.25 4.48 -0.25
N CYS A 55 13.39 5.50 -0.23
CA CYS A 55 13.78 6.90 -0.36
C CYS A 55 14.78 7.33 0.73
N ASN A 56 14.53 6.91 1.99
CA ASN A 56 15.43 7.23 3.10
C ASN A 56 16.84 6.67 2.89
N ASN A 57 16.97 5.50 2.25
CA ASN A 57 18.28 4.92 1.92
C ASN A 57 19.07 5.76 0.91
N MET A 58 18.39 6.60 0.13
CA MET A 58 18.98 7.47 -0.89
C MET A 58 18.98 8.95 -0.51
N ASP A 59 18.84 9.28 0.77
CA ASP A 59 18.73 10.67 1.26
C ASP A 59 17.53 11.45 0.71
N VAL A 60 16.54 10.76 0.17
CA VAL A 60 15.29 11.36 -0.32
C VAL A 60 14.26 11.35 0.80
N ARG A 61 13.74 12.52 1.14
CA ARG A 61 12.71 12.64 2.17
C ARG A 61 11.32 12.48 1.59
N PHE A 62 10.66 11.38 1.93
CA PHE A 62 9.29 11.11 1.53
C PHE A 62 8.43 10.80 2.75
N PRO A 63 7.64 11.78 3.27
CA PRO A 63 6.72 11.56 4.38
C PRO A 63 5.60 10.59 3.99
N GLN A 64 5.64 9.41 4.58
CA GLN A 64 4.67 8.35 4.37
C GLN A 64 4.37 7.69 5.70
N ALA A 65 3.13 7.30 5.91
CA ALA A 65 2.71 6.49 7.05
C ALA A 65 1.84 5.34 6.57
N SER A 66 2.11 4.15 7.06
CA SER A 66 1.28 2.99 6.76
C SER A 66 0.19 2.83 7.80
N VAL A 67 -1.05 2.67 7.35
CA VAL A 67 -2.18 2.32 8.20
C VAL A 67 -2.70 0.95 7.82
N ARG A 68 -3.10 0.15 8.80
CA ARG A 68 -3.57 -1.22 8.59
C ARG A 68 -5.08 -1.23 8.43
N SER A 69 -5.56 -1.76 7.30
CA SER A 69 -6.98 -1.93 7.00
C SER A 69 -7.32 -3.40 6.86
N SER A 70 -8.42 -3.83 7.47
CA SER A 70 -8.94 -5.19 7.36
C SER A 70 -10.21 -5.19 6.52
N ILE A 71 -10.34 -6.17 5.67
CA ILE A 71 -11.48 -6.38 4.79
C ILE A 71 -11.87 -7.86 4.78
N LEU A 72 -13.05 -8.16 4.27
CA LEU A 72 -13.53 -9.54 4.15
C LEU A 72 -14.19 -9.80 2.81
N SER A 73 -14.32 -11.07 2.43
CA SER A 73 -15.22 -11.50 1.37
C SER A 73 -16.30 -12.40 1.93
N VAL A 74 -17.45 -12.38 1.28
CA VAL A 74 -18.57 -13.28 1.58
C VAL A 74 -18.74 -14.29 0.46
N GLU A 75 -19.30 -15.46 0.82
CA GLU A 75 -19.59 -16.55 -0.10
C GLU A 75 -20.56 -16.10 -1.23
N PRO A 76 -20.47 -16.73 -2.42
CA PRO A 76 -21.48 -16.56 -3.46
C PRO A 76 -22.86 -17.06 -3.00
N GLY A 77 -23.91 -16.64 -3.74
CA GLY A 77 -25.29 -17.07 -3.46
C GLY A 77 -26.10 -16.09 -2.59
N VAL A 78 -25.57 -14.92 -2.30
CA VAL A 78 -26.34 -13.78 -1.79
C VAL A 78 -27.18 -13.17 -2.93
N GLU A 79 -28.27 -12.51 -2.58
CA GLU A 79 -29.08 -11.77 -3.57
C GLU A 79 -28.23 -10.79 -4.38
N SER A 80 -28.62 -10.55 -5.62
CA SER A 80 -27.88 -9.68 -6.52
C SER A 80 -27.85 -8.26 -5.99
N LEU A 81 -26.65 -7.79 -5.69
CA LEU A 81 -26.35 -6.41 -5.39
C LEU A 81 -25.66 -5.75 -6.60
N PRO A 82 -25.58 -4.41 -6.65
CA PRO A 82 -24.76 -3.72 -7.63
C PRO A 82 -23.31 -4.26 -7.63
N ASP A 83 -22.67 -4.28 -8.81
CA ASP A 83 -21.29 -4.75 -8.95
C ASP A 83 -20.31 -3.98 -8.05
N ALA A 84 -20.59 -2.69 -7.83
CA ALA A 84 -19.87 -1.87 -6.86
C ALA A 84 -20.84 -0.91 -6.18
N LEU A 85 -20.75 -0.83 -4.86
CA LEU A 85 -21.52 0.10 -4.06
C LEU A 85 -20.58 0.74 -3.03
N HIS A 86 -20.61 2.05 -2.94
CA HIS A 86 -19.87 2.80 -1.95
C HIS A 86 -20.84 3.67 -1.13
N THR A 87 -20.86 3.46 0.17
CA THR A 87 -21.66 4.23 1.12
C THR A 87 -20.77 4.73 2.26
N THR A 88 -21.34 5.55 3.14
CA THR A 88 -20.67 6.00 4.37
C THR A 88 -20.43 4.86 5.36
N ASP A 89 -21.22 3.79 5.29
CA ASP A 89 -21.19 2.68 6.24
C ASP A 89 -20.36 1.51 5.75
N VAL A 90 -20.55 1.11 4.49
CA VAL A 90 -19.89 -0.05 3.90
C VAL A 90 -19.69 0.15 2.40
N SER A 91 -18.61 -0.39 1.89
CA SER A 91 -18.36 -0.53 0.46
C SER A 91 -18.42 -1.99 0.07
N THR A 92 -19.04 -2.30 -1.07
CA THR A 92 -19.11 -3.65 -1.61
C THR A 92 -18.57 -3.68 -3.03
N THR A 93 -17.89 -4.75 -3.40
CA THR A 93 -17.44 -4.98 -4.78
C THR A 93 -17.66 -6.44 -5.12
N ARG A 94 -18.34 -6.68 -6.24
CA ARG A 94 -18.60 -8.04 -6.73
C ARG A 94 -17.31 -8.71 -7.17
N ARG A 95 -17.19 -9.98 -6.86
CA ARG A 95 -16.08 -10.85 -7.22
C ARG A 95 -16.43 -11.72 -8.41
N ALA A 96 -15.42 -12.21 -9.10
CA ALA A 96 -15.59 -13.11 -10.24
C ALA A 96 -16.26 -14.45 -9.87
N ASP A 97 -16.15 -14.87 -8.60
CA ASP A 97 -16.78 -16.07 -8.06
C ASP A 97 -18.27 -15.87 -7.71
N GLY A 98 -18.80 -14.65 -7.89
CA GLY A 98 -20.18 -14.31 -7.53
C GLY A 98 -20.38 -13.85 -6.09
N GLY A 99 -19.35 -13.92 -5.24
CA GLY A 99 -19.34 -13.34 -3.91
C GLY A 99 -19.06 -11.84 -3.93
N TYR A 100 -18.95 -11.23 -2.75
CA TYR A 100 -18.65 -9.80 -2.59
C TYR A 100 -17.49 -9.58 -1.64
N THR A 101 -16.64 -8.63 -1.97
CA THR A 101 -15.68 -8.04 -1.01
C THR A 101 -16.36 -6.90 -0.27
N LEU A 102 -16.22 -6.87 1.04
CA LEU A 102 -16.83 -5.87 1.93
C LEU A 102 -15.75 -5.13 2.71
N ALA A 103 -15.90 -3.81 2.81
CA ALA A 103 -14.99 -2.93 3.55
C ALA A 103 -15.74 -1.76 4.20
N ILE A 104 -15.16 -1.17 5.24
CA ILE A 104 -15.57 0.14 5.77
C ILE A 104 -14.54 1.16 5.31
N SER A 105 -14.97 2.13 4.50
CA SER A 105 -14.09 3.18 4.01
C SER A 105 -13.57 4.07 5.14
N GLY A 106 -12.27 4.36 5.07
CA GLY A 106 -11.61 5.25 6.01
C GLY A 106 -11.31 4.64 7.39
N ARG A 107 -11.82 3.45 7.72
CA ARG A 107 -11.49 2.79 8.99
C ARG A 107 -10.18 2.03 8.87
N ALA A 108 -9.23 2.39 9.74
CA ALA A 108 -7.92 1.74 9.77
C ALA A 108 -7.35 1.74 11.20
N ARG A 109 -6.42 0.84 11.46
CA ARG A 109 -5.58 0.86 12.66
C ARG A 109 -4.27 1.57 12.38
N VAL A 110 -3.91 2.44 13.30
CA VAL A 110 -2.64 3.17 13.28
C VAL A 110 -1.72 2.47 14.27
N ASP A 111 -0.86 1.59 13.75
CA ASP A 111 0.17 0.92 14.55
C ASP A 111 1.30 1.92 14.84
N VAL A 112 1.97 1.75 15.98
CA VAL A 112 3.18 2.55 16.25
C VAL A 112 4.30 2.03 15.36
N THR A 113 4.76 2.86 14.44
CA THR A 113 5.83 2.53 13.50
C THR A 113 6.94 3.57 13.52
N PRO A 114 8.16 3.20 13.13
CA PRO A 114 9.28 4.14 13.04
C PRO A 114 8.99 5.35 12.14
N GLN A 115 8.32 5.14 11.01
CA GLN A 115 8.00 6.23 10.07
C GLN A 115 6.91 7.14 10.61
N GLN A 116 5.90 6.60 11.28
CA GLN A 116 4.85 7.41 11.91
C GLN A 116 5.44 8.34 12.97
N LEU A 117 6.37 7.85 13.79
CA LEU A 117 7.08 8.70 14.75
C LEU A 117 7.92 9.76 14.05
N ARG A 118 8.70 9.37 13.03
CA ARG A 118 9.57 10.27 12.27
C ARG A 118 8.81 11.39 11.59
N PHE A 119 7.63 11.10 11.05
CA PHE A 119 6.83 12.02 10.26
C PHE A 119 5.59 12.54 10.97
N ALA A 120 5.39 12.22 12.26
CA ALA A 120 4.19 12.53 13.04
C ALA A 120 3.67 13.96 12.83
N ARG A 121 4.58 14.97 12.87
CA ARG A 121 4.22 16.38 12.73
C ARG A 121 3.49 16.71 11.43
N TYR A 122 3.79 15.99 10.33
CA TYR A 122 3.15 16.23 9.03
C TYR A 122 1.74 15.64 8.97
N PHE A 123 1.48 14.59 9.76
CA PHE A 123 0.21 13.90 9.81
C PHE A 123 -0.79 14.48 10.81
N LEU A 124 -0.38 15.42 11.67
CA LEU A 124 -1.26 16.05 12.66
C LEU A 124 -2.55 16.65 12.06
N PRO A 125 -2.53 17.39 10.93
CA PRO A 125 -3.74 17.95 10.34
C PRO A 125 -4.70 16.86 9.85
N MET A 126 -4.19 15.81 9.21
CA MET A 126 -5.00 14.68 8.76
C MET A 126 -5.55 13.91 9.96
N PHE A 127 -4.73 13.64 10.97
CA PHE A 127 -5.14 12.97 12.19
C PHE A 127 -6.27 13.72 12.90
N ALA A 128 -6.15 15.04 13.04
CA ALA A 128 -7.19 15.87 13.65
C ALA A 128 -8.54 15.79 12.92
N ARG A 129 -8.54 15.56 11.61
CA ARG A 129 -9.77 15.40 10.80
C ARG A 129 -10.33 13.99 10.82
N ARG A 130 -9.50 12.97 10.99
CA ARG A 130 -9.87 11.55 10.80
C ARG A 130 -9.76 10.69 12.06
N TRP A 131 -9.40 11.24 13.21
CA TRP A 131 -9.15 10.48 14.44
C TRP A 131 -10.31 9.56 14.85
N ARG A 132 -11.56 9.96 14.56
CA ARG A 132 -12.75 9.15 14.84
C ARG A 132 -12.83 7.85 14.03
N ASN A 133 -12.19 7.82 12.89
CA ASN A 133 -12.15 6.66 11.98
C ASN A 133 -10.88 5.82 12.17
N LEU A 134 -9.93 6.33 12.93
CA LEU A 134 -8.66 5.66 13.21
C LEU A 134 -8.73 5.02 14.59
N ALA A 135 -8.48 3.72 14.65
CA ALA A 135 -8.32 3.02 15.92
C ALA A 135 -6.83 2.93 16.27
N PRO A 136 -6.47 3.06 17.56
CA PRO A 136 -5.10 2.82 17.99
C PRO A 136 -4.74 1.37 17.67
N GLY A 137 -3.61 1.17 17.02
CA GLY A 137 -2.99 -0.12 16.79
C GLY A 137 -2.03 -0.46 17.92
N GLY A 138 -1.26 -1.52 17.73
CA GLY A 138 -0.21 -1.95 18.64
C GLY A 138 1.18 -1.73 18.06
N LEU A 139 2.09 -2.63 18.42
CA LEU A 139 3.46 -2.69 17.90
C LEU A 139 3.58 -3.63 16.68
N GLU A 140 2.47 -4.01 16.07
CA GLU A 140 2.46 -4.93 14.92
C GLU A 140 3.26 -4.35 13.75
N GLY A 141 3.00 -3.09 13.40
CA GLY A 141 3.73 -2.40 12.34
C GLY A 141 5.24 -2.25 12.63
N TRP A 142 5.64 -2.19 13.89
CA TRP A 142 7.05 -2.20 14.26
C TRP A 142 7.68 -3.60 14.06
N ARG A 143 6.97 -4.63 14.46
CA ARG A 143 7.42 -6.04 14.35
C ARG A 143 7.47 -6.52 12.91
N SER A 144 6.60 -6.03 12.05
CA SER A 144 6.56 -6.40 10.63
C SER A 144 7.81 -5.99 9.85
N GLY A 145 8.60 -5.02 10.36
CA GLY A 145 9.93 -4.70 9.85
C GLY A 145 9.99 -4.09 8.45
N HIS A 146 8.84 -3.75 7.85
CA HIS A 146 8.79 -3.14 6.51
C HIS A 146 9.24 -1.69 6.52
N GLU A 147 9.12 -1.00 7.65
CA GLU A 147 9.57 0.37 7.83
C GLU A 147 10.96 0.39 8.46
N ALA A 148 11.97 0.62 7.64
CA ALA A 148 13.34 0.70 8.12
C ALA A 148 13.70 2.12 8.58
N LEU A 149 14.28 2.24 9.77
CA LEU A 149 14.89 3.48 10.25
C LEU A 149 16.32 3.65 9.74
N GLY A 150 16.99 2.53 9.55
CA GLY A 150 18.39 2.50 9.14
C GLY A 150 18.56 2.59 7.62
N ARG A 151 19.81 2.72 7.23
CA ARG A 151 20.28 2.60 5.86
C ARG A 151 20.97 1.27 5.68
N TRP A 152 21.00 0.79 4.47
CA TRP A 152 21.74 -0.42 4.07
C TRP A 152 22.68 -0.11 2.92
N ARG A 153 23.72 -0.91 2.79
CA ARG A 153 24.62 -0.84 1.64
C ARG A 153 24.03 -1.59 0.46
N LEU A 154 24.33 -1.16 -0.77
CA LEU A 154 23.80 -1.79 -1.98
C LEU A 154 24.24 -3.27 -2.12
N ALA A 155 25.34 -3.65 -1.49
CA ALA A 155 25.81 -5.04 -1.46
C ALA A 155 25.13 -5.91 -0.39
N GLU A 156 24.35 -5.32 0.51
CA GLU A 156 23.74 -6.02 1.66
C GLU A 156 22.28 -6.36 1.40
N SER A 157 21.78 -7.38 2.11
CA SER A 157 20.37 -7.74 2.10
C SER A 157 19.51 -6.64 2.75
N THR A 158 18.45 -6.27 2.08
CA THR A 158 17.57 -5.18 2.45
C THR A 158 16.40 -5.66 3.33
N PRO A 159 15.67 -4.75 4.00
CA PRO A 159 14.40 -5.08 4.65
C PRO A 159 13.39 -5.71 3.69
N MET A 160 13.37 -5.30 2.41
CA MET A 160 12.48 -5.80 1.37
C MET A 160 12.79 -7.25 0.98
N GLU A 161 14.04 -7.68 1.06
CA GLU A 161 14.44 -9.06 0.84
C GLU A 161 14.05 -9.97 2.02
N ARG A 162 14.13 -9.44 3.23
CA ARG A 162 13.72 -10.16 4.45
C ARG A 162 12.22 -10.29 4.57
N MET A 163 11.48 -9.26 4.16
CA MET A 163 10.02 -9.23 4.17
C MET A 163 9.49 -8.86 2.80
N ARG A 164 9.21 -9.86 1.97
CA ARG A 164 8.76 -9.68 0.58
C ARG A 164 7.27 -9.46 0.44
N ILE A 165 6.50 -9.92 1.42
CA ILE A 165 5.03 -9.85 1.43
C ILE A 165 4.62 -9.21 2.75
N LEU A 166 3.80 -8.18 2.66
CA LEU A 166 3.19 -7.53 3.81
C LEU A 166 1.81 -8.16 4.04
N ASP A 167 1.73 -9.07 5.01
CA ASP A 167 0.49 -9.75 5.39
C ASP A 167 0.24 -9.53 6.89
N PRO A 168 -0.23 -8.32 7.27
CA PRO A 168 -0.47 -8.00 8.66
C PRO A 168 -1.67 -8.75 9.23
N ALA A 169 -1.69 -8.93 10.55
CA ALA A 169 -2.78 -9.57 11.26
C ALA A 169 -4.12 -8.84 11.04
N VAL A 170 -5.16 -9.63 10.82
CA VAL A 170 -6.53 -9.13 10.66
C VAL A 170 -7.05 -8.55 11.97
N ASP A 171 -7.74 -7.43 11.89
CA ASP A 171 -8.50 -6.87 13.00
C ASP A 171 -9.90 -7.47 13.05
N GLU A 172 -10.10 -8.46 13.91
CA GLU A 172 -11.37 -9.17 14.07
C GLU A 172 -12.53 -8.25 14.47
N SER A 173 -12.24 -7.19 15.22
CA SER A 173 -13.26 -6.21 15.60
C SER A 173 -13.76 -5.43 14.39
N THR A 174 -12.86 -5.07 13.48
CA THR A 174 -13.22 -4.42 12.22
C THR A 174 -13.97 -5.37 11.29
N VAL A 175 -13.56 -6.62 11.18
CA VAL A 175 -14.27 -7.65 10.37
C VAL A 175 -15.70 -7.85 10.86
N SER A 176 -15.89 -7.99 12.17
CA SER A 176 -17.21 -8.14 12.77
C SER A 176 -18.11 -6.91 12.52
N GLU A 177 -17.52 -5.74 12.60
CA GLU A 177 -18.24 -4.47 12.36
C GLU A 177 -18.60 -4.30 10.87
N ILE A 178 -17.73 -4.67 9.94
CA ILE A 178 -18.02 -4.67 8.50
C ILE A 178 -19.26 -5.54 8.23
N LEU A 179 -19.23 -6.78 8.72
CA LEU A 179 -20.32 -7.72 8.49
C LEU A 179 -21.64 -7.25 9.12
N ARG A 180 -21.60 -6.70 10.33
CA ARG A 180 -22.75 -6.13 11.01
C ARG A 180 -23.37 -4.99 10.21
N ARG A 181 -22.56 -4.02 9.76
CA ARG A 181 -23.03 -2.88 8.96
C ARG A 181 -23.58 -3.32 7.61
N ALA A 182 -22.88 -4.23 6.94
CA ALA A 182 -23.33 -4.76 5.66
C ALA A 182 -24.69 -5.44 5.76
N ARG A 183 -24.90 -6.29 6.77
CA ARG A 183 -26.18 -6.96 7.00
C ARG A 183 -27.32 -6.00 7.33
N ASN A 184 -27.02 -4.94 8.07
CA ASN A 184 -28.02 -3.93 8.42
C ASN A 184 -28.43 -3.05 7.23
N LEU A 185 -27.46 -2.70 6.37
CA LEU A 185 -27.69 -1.81 5.23
C LEU A 185 -28.26 -2.54 4.01
N LEU A 186 -27.84 -3.78 3.80
CA LEU A 186 -28.10 -4.54 2.59
C LEU A 186 -28.83 -5.85 2.95
N PRO A 187 -30.17 -5.90 2.83
CA PRO A 187 -30.94 -7.11 3.17
C PRO A 187 -30.46 -8.38 2.48
N GLY A 188 -29.98 -8.27 1.22
CA GLY A 188 -29.38 -9.39 0.47
C GLY A 188 -28.16 -10.01 1.13
N LEU A 189 -27.51 -9.30 2.08
CA LEU A 189 -26.38 -9.80 2.86
C LEU A 189 -26.78 -10.33 4.25
N ALA A 190 -28.05 -10.34 4.62
CA ALA A 190 -28.50 -10.72 5.98
C ALA A 190 -28.00 -12.11 6.41
N LYS A 191 -27.93 -13.06 5.47
CA LYS A 191 -27.45 -14.43 5.70
C LYS A 191 -26.05 -14.70 5.17
N ALA A 192 -25.34 -13.65 4.73
CA ALA A 192 -24.00 -13.81 4.16
C ALA A 192 -23.03 -14.43 5.16
N ARG A 193 -22.21 -15.38 4.68
CA ARG A 193 -21.14 -16.03 5.42
C ARG A 193 -19.80 -15.50 4.95
N ILE A 194 -18.84 -15.39 5.86
CA ILE A 194 -17.48 -14.98 5.53
C ILE A 194 -16.80 -16.12 4.77
N ALA A 195 -16.35 -15.85 3.56
CA ALA A 195 -15.53 -16.76 2.77
C ALA A 195 -14.05 -16.60 3.12
N SER A 196 -13.56 -15.38 3.24
CA SER A 196 -12.19 -15.07 3.64
C SER A 196 -12.09 -13.68 4.25
N LYS A 197 -11.02 -13.45 5.00
CA LYS A 197 -10.68 -12.17 5.61
C LYS A 197 -9.18 -11.94 5.51
N TRP A 198 -8.78 -10.71 5.28
CA TRP A 198 -7.37 -10.34 5.21
C TRP A 198 -7.17 -8.89 5.61
N ALA A 199 -5.93 -8.51 5.81
CA ALA A 199 -5.56 -7.14 6.05
C ALA A 199 -4.42 -6.72 5.10
N GLY A 200 -4.22 -5.41 4.97
CA GLY A 200 -3.14 -4.84 4.20
C GLY A 200 -2.73 -3.49 4.74
N TYR A 201 -1.53 -3.07 4.40
CA TYR A 201 -1.06 -1.72 4.69
C TYR A 201 -1.46 -0.78 3.56
N ILE A 202 -2.04 0.36 3.94
CA ILE A 202 -2.32 1.48 3.06
C ILE A 202 -1.22 2.51 3.29
N ASP A 203 -0.48 2.84 2.24
CA ASP A 203 0.53 3.88 2.23
C ASP A 203 -0.13 5.25 2.10
N SER A 204 -0.07 6.04 3.15
CA SER A 204 -0.69 7.37 3.17
C SER A 204 0.35 8.47 3.18
N THR A 205 0.11 9.52 2.40
CA THR A 205 0.78 10.82 2.48
C THR A 205 0.05 11.75 3.44
N PRO A 206 0.67 12.82 3.93
CA PRO A 206 0.05 13.73 4.90
C PRO A 206 -1.21 14.43 4.40
N ASP A 207 -1.33 14.66 3.10
CA ASP A 207 -2.47 15.29 2.44
C ASP A 207 -3.41 14.29 1.72
N GLY A 208 -2.99 13.01 1.64
CA GLY A 208 -3.71 11.96 0.92
C GLY A 208 -3.52 12.00 -0.59
N VAL A 209 -2.64 12.87 -1.10
CA VAL A 209 -2.34 13.01 -2.53
C VAL A 209 -1.07 12.20 -2.85
N PRO A 210 -1.07 11.40 -3.93
CA PRO A 210 0.12 10.66 -4.33
C PRO A 210 1.26 11.61 -4.75
N ALA A 211 2.48 11.24 -4.39
CA ALA A 211 3.67 11.91 -4.89
C ALA A 211 4.09 11.26 -6.22
N ILE A 212 3.95 12.01 -7.31
CA ILE A 212 4.32 11.58 -8.65
C ILE A 212 5.22 12.64 -9.26
N GLY A 213 6.47 12.29 -9.56
CA GLY A 213 7.42 13.21 -10.17
C GLY A 213 8.86 12.81 -9.99
N GLU A 214 9.73 13.50 -10.73
CA GLU A 214 11.17 13.29 -10.66
C GLU A 214 11.74 13.82 -9.35
N VAL A 215 12.61 13.03 -8.74
CA VAL A 215 13.32 13.44 -7.52
C VAL A 215 14.48 14.35 -7.91
N THR A 216 14.37 15.64 -7.56
CA THR A 216 15.30 16.69 -7.98
C THR A 216 16.77 16.37 -7.64
N SER A 217 17.03 15.70 -6.51
CA SER A 217 18.40 15.32 -6.12
C SER A 217 18.98 14.15 -6.91
N ILE A 218 18.14 13.42 -7.68
CA ILE A 218 18.56 12.25 -8.48
C ILE A 218 17.80 12.30 -9.83
N PRO A 219 18.19 13.17 -10.77
CA PRO A 219 17.56 13.24 -12.08
C PRO A 219 17.53 11.86 -12.78
N GLY A 220 16.37 11.52 -13.34
CA GLY A 220 16.06 10.18 -13.87
C GLY A 220 15.38 9.24 -12.88
N PHE A 221 15.36 9.57 -11.59
CA PHE A 221 14.63 8.80 -10.58
C PHE A 221 13.27 9.43 -10.31
N ILE A 222 12.20 8.69 -10.63
CA ILE A 222 10.81 9.13 -10.52
C ILE A 222 10.16 8.42 -9.35
N LEU A 223 9.54 9.17 -8.45
CA LEU A 223 8.71 8.64 -7.38
C LEU A 223 7.25 8.56 -7.87
N ALA A 224 6.59 7.43 -7.62
CA ALA A 224 5.15 7.23 -7.84
C ALA A 224 4.59 6.40 -6.67
N ALA A 225 4.29 7.07 -5.55
CA ALA A 225 3.91 6.41 -4.30
C ALA A 225 2.95 7.27 -3.46
N GLY A 226 2.40 6.69 -2.39
CA GLY A 226 1.50 7.39 -1.48
C GLY A 226 0.08 7.52 -2.01
N PHE A 227 -0.39 6.54 -2.73
CA PHE A 227 -1.74 6.55 -3.33
C PHE A 227 -2.88 6.41 -2.31
N SER A 228 -2.58 6.25 -1.05
CA SER A 228 -3.54 6.31 0.07
C SER A 228 -4.75 5.37 -0.08
N GLY A 229 -4.51 4.19 -0.66
CA GLY A 229 -5.55 3.17 -0.91
C GLY A 229 -6.33 3.33 -2.22
N HIS A 230 -6.06 4.37 -3.02
CA HIS A 230 -6.78 4.64 -4.27
C HIS A 230 -5.98 4.26 -5.54
N GLY A 231 -4.76 3.72 -5.38
CA GLY A 231 -3.82 3.50 -6.49
C GLY A 231 -4.36 2.65 -7.62
N PHE A 232 -5.20 1.65 -7.34
CA PHE A 232 -5.76 0.80 -8.37
C PHE A 232 -6.74 1.56 -9.31
N GLY A 233 -7.52 2.48 -8.74
CA GLY A 233 -8.47 3.29 -9.52
C GLY A 233 -7.82 4.44 -10.31
N ILE A 234 -6.87 5.14 -9.68
CA ILE A 234 -6.25 6.34 -10.29
C ILE A 234 -4.93 6.05 -11.00
N GLY A 235 -4.35 4.86 -10.81
CA GLY A 235 -3.07 4.47 -11.41
C GLY A 235 -2.99 4.63 -12.93
N PRO A 236 -4.01 4.19 -13.72
CA PRO A 236 -4.00 4.40 -15.16
C PRO A 236 -3.88 5.88 -15.56
N GLY A 237 -4.60 6.79 -14.87
CA GLY A 237 -4.50 8.22 -15.12
C GLY A 237 -3.19 8.85 -14.63
N ALA A 238 -2.53 8.23 -13.66
CA ALA A 238 -1.23 8.68 -13.16
C ALA A 238 -0.07 8.25 -14.07
N ALA A 239 -0.31 7.31 -15.00
CA ALA A 239 0.69 6.78 -15.91
C ALA A 239 0.67 7.47 -17.30
N THR A 240 -0.24 8.40 -17.53
CA THR A 240 -0.33 9.25 -18.73
C THR A 240 0.42 10.56 -18.54
#